data_15f5d9da2ff48d0e7b0c8ec6a52559cf
#
_entry.id   15f5d9da2ff48d0e7b0c8ec6a52559cf
#
_cell.length_a   1.000
_cell.length_b   1.000
_cell.length_c   1.000
_cell.angle_alpha   90.00
_cell.angle_beta   90.00
_cell.angle_gamma   90.00
#
_symmetry.space_group_name_H-M   'P 1'
#
loop_
_entity.id
_entity.type
_entity.pdbx_description
1 polymer ?
#
loop_
_entity_poly.entity_id
_entity_poly.type
_entity_poly.pdbx_seq_one_letter_code
_entity_poly.pdbx_strand_id
1 'polypeptide(L)'
;MAPSIQKGFAGIARIDLIGGPTPLYRATGLESALKREGVDAGIYLKRDDLIPIGGGGNKLRKLQYHMAGVIAAGQDTVITFGGLQSNHARLTAAVCAKVGLECHLILTQRSTSTLPITTTTATCS
;
A
#
# COMPACT_ATOMS: atom_id res chain seq x y z
N MET A 1 10.92 -28.98 -1.83
CA MET A 1 10.77 -27.65 -2.50
C MET A 1 9.41 -27.10 -2.11
N ALA A 2 9.34 -25.99 -1.37
CA ALA A 2 8.07 -25.33 -1.07
C ALA A 2 7.42 -24.88 -2.39
N PRO A 3 6.09 -25.07 -2.58
CA PRO A 3 5.39 -24.59 -3.76
C PRO A 3 5.55 -23.08 -3.83
N SER A 4 5.95 -22.58 -5.00
CA SER A 4 6.11 -21.14 -5.21
C SER A 4 4.77 -20.43 -4.96
N ILE A 5 4.74 -19.52 -3.99
CA ILE A 5 3.58 -18.66 -3.69
C ILE A 5 3.08 -17.94 -4.97
N GLN A 6 3.94 -17.72 -5.94
CA GLN A 6 3.59 -17.13 -7.22
C GLN A 6 2.54 -17.92 -8.01
N LYS A 7 2.45 -19.26 -7.83
CA LYS A 7 1.43 -20.07 -8.50
C LYS A 7 0.01 -19.74 -8.02
N GLY A 8 -0.16 -19.33 -6.77
CA GLY A 8 -1.47 -18.98 -6.21
C GLY A 8 -2.09 -17.69 -6.77
N PHE A 9 -1.29 -16.81 -7.36
CA PHE A 9 -1.72 -15.56 -7.97
C PHE A 9 -1.70 -15.56 -9.50
N ALA A 10 -1.26 -16.69 -10.10
CA ALA A 10 -1.29 -16.87 -11.54
C ALA A 10 -2.75 -16.86 -12.03
N GLY A 11 -3.10 -15.92 -12.89
CA GLY A 11 -4.47 -15.76 -13.42
C GLY A 11 -5.29 -14.66 -12.73
N ILE A 12 -4.83 -14.06 -11.63
CA ILE A 12 -5.48 -12.88 -11.08
C ILE A 12 -4.97 -11.63 -11.82
N ALA A 13 -5.90 -10.91 -12.46
CA ALA A 13 -5.58 -9.69 -13.19
C ALA A 13 -4.95 -8.65 -12.26
N ARG A 14 -3.90 -7.98 -12.74
CA ARG A 14 -3.24 -6.88 -12.02
C ARG A 14 -2.76 -5.81 -13.00
N ILE A 15 -2.72 -4.56 -12.54
CA ILE A 15 -1.97 -3.49 -13.21
C ILE A 15 -0.58 -3.38 -12.60
N ASP A 16 0.42 -2.96 -13.36
CA ASP A 16 1.77 -2.79 -12.81
C ASP A 16 1.90 -1.41 -12.16
N LEU A 17 1.96 -1.40 -10.83
CA LEU A 17 2.21 -0.21 -10.01
C LEU A 17 3.62 -0.21 -9.40
N ILE A 18 4.33 -1.32 -9.48
CA ILE A 18 5.58 -1.52 -8.72
C ILE A 18 6.81 -1.44 -9.63
N GLY A 19 6.67 -1.85 -10.90
CA GLY A 19 7.75 -1.82 -11.89
C GLY A 19 8.83 -2.89 -11.70
N GLY A 20 8.76 -3.69 -10.63
CA GLY A 20 9.74 -4.75 -10.37
C GLY A 20 9.87 -5.13 -8.89
N PRO A 21 10.77 -6.06 -8.56
CA PRO A 21 11.00 -6.47 -7.19
C PRO A 21 11.68 -5.34 -6.39
N THR A 22 11.11 -4.99 -5.23
CA THR A 22 11.76 -4.07 -4.30
C THR A 22 12.92 -4.75 -3.58
N PRO A 23 13.97 -4.00 -3.18
CA PRO A 23 15.11 -4.57 -2.47
C PRO A 23 14.73 -5.25 -1.17
N LEU A 24 15.53 -6.25 -0.79
CA LEU A 24 15.45 -6.94 0.49
C LEU A 24 16.84 -6.88 1.13
N TYR A 25 16.95 -6.21 2.27
CA TYR A 25 18.21 -6.05 2.99
C TYR A 25 18.16 -6.80 4.31
N ARG A 26 19.30 -7.39 4.67
CA ARG A 26 19.51 -7.91 6.02
C ARG A 26 19.88 -6.76 6.96
N ALA A 27 19.16 -6.60 8.06
CA ALA A 27 19.35 -5.54 9.04
C ALA A 27 20.39 -5.93 10.11
N THR A 28 21.64 -6.12 9.70
CA THR A 28 22.72 -6.66 10.57
C THR A 28 22.98 -5.81 11.82
N GLY A 29 22.84 -4.48 11.72
CA GLY A 29 22.95 -3.59 12.88
C GLY A 29 21.87 -3.83 13.93
N LEU A 30 20.63 -4.05 13.50
CA LEU A 30 19.50 -4.37 14.39
C LEU A 30 19.67 -5.77 15.00
N GLU A 31 20.09 -6.76 14.20
CA GLU A 31 20.40 -8.11 14.68
C GLU A 31 21.48 -8.07 15.78
N SER A 32 22.55 -7.29 15.56
CA SER A 32 23.63 -7.14 16.55
C SER A 32 23.15 -6.47 17.84
N ALA A 33 22.24 -5.50 17.75
CA ALA A 33 21.64 -4.87 18.92
C ALA A 33 20.78 -5.85 19.71
N LEU A 34 19.90 -6.60 19.02
CA LEU A 34 19.04 -7.60 19.64
C LEU A 34 19.82 -8.76 20.27
N LYS A 35 20.91 -9.17 19.63
CA LYS A 35 21.77 -10.22 20.19
C LYS A 35 22.38 -9.84 21.53
N ARG A 36 22.68 -8.55 21.76
CA ARG A 36 23.13 -8.04 23.07
C ARG A 36 22.06 -8.15 24.16
N GLU A 37 20.78 -8.12 23.74
CA GLU A 37 19.62 -8.33 24.60
C GLU A 37 19.20 -9.81 24.70
N GLY A 38 20.03 -10.74 24.20
CA GLY A 38 19.77 -12.17 24.26
C GLY A 38 18.83 -12.72 23.17
N VAL A 39 18.48 -11.89 22.17
CA VAL A 39 17.62 -12.32 21.06
C VAL A 39 18.47 -12.64 19.82
N ASP A 40 18.48 -13.90 19.40
CA ASP A 40 19.16 -14.34 18.17
C ASP A 40 18.12 -14.54 17.05
N ALA A 41 17.99 -13.56 16.18
CA ALA A 41 17.02 -13.54 15.10
C ALA A 41 17.61 -12.92 13.84
N GLY A 42 17.30 -13.49 12.66
CA GLY A 42 17.59 -12.89 11.37
C GLY A 42 16.49 -11.89 10.98
N ILE A 43 16.85 -10.64 10.71
CA ILE A 43 15.91 -9.57 10.38
C ILE A 43 16.16 -9.07 8.97
N TYR A 44 15.08 -9.03 8.18
CA TYR A 44 15.12 -8.58 6.80
C TYR A 44 14.13 -7.43 6.57
N LEU A 45 14.58 -6.38 5.89
CA LEU A 45 13.79 -5.23 5.51
C LEU A 45 13.39 -5.32 4.04
N LYS A 46 12.09 -5.48 3.79
CA LYS A 46 11.52 -5.38 2.44
C LYS A 46 11.19 -3.91 2.15
N ARG A 47 11.92 -3.31 1.20
CA ARG A 47 11.90 -1.87 0.95
C ARG A 47 10.76 -1.44 0.02
N ASP A 48 9.52 -1.68 0.43
CA ASP A 48 8.34 -1.24 -0.32
C ASP A 48 8.12 0.29 -0.25
N ASP A 49 8.81 0.96 0.63
CA ASP A 49 8.94 2.41 0.69
C ASP A 49 9.63 3.01 -0.54
N LEU A 50 10.39 2.21 -1.30
CA LEU A 50 11.07 2.64 -2.53
C LEU A 50 10.20 2.52 -3.79
N ILE A 51 8.95 2.08 -3.68
CA ILE A 51 8.04 2.08 -4.82
C ILE A 51 7.70 3.54 -5.18
N PRO A 52 7.84 3.97 -6.45
CA PRO A 52 7.85 5.40 -6.81
C PRO A 52 6.47 6.05 -6.90
N ILE A 53 5.41 5.47 -6.33
CA ILE A 53 4.05 6.01 -6.36
C ILE A 53 3.67 6.51 -4.98
N GLY A 54 3.25 7.78 -4.89
CA GLY A 54 2.68 8.38 -3.70
C GLY A 54 3.58 8.27 -2.45
N GLY A 55 4.91 8.28 -2.63
CA GLY A 55 5.88 8.11 -1.54
C GLY A 55 6.06 6.67 -1.07
N GLY A 56 5.67 5.71 -1.87
CA GLY A 56 5.90 4.29 -1.62
C GLY A 56 5.04 3.66 -0.52
N GLY A 57 5.14 2.35 -0.40
CA GLY A 57 4.49 1.60 0.67
C GLY A 57 3.84 0.29 0.22
N ASN A 58 3.68 -0.62 1.16
CA ASN A 58 3.21 -1.99 0.92
C ASN A 58 1.76 -2.07 0.40
N LYS A 59 0.95 -1.02 0.55
CA LYS A 59 -0.44 -1.03 0.09
C LYS A 59 -0.55 -1.06 -1.44
N LEU A 60 0.47 -0.61 -2.16
CA LEU A 60 0.54 -0.71 -3.62
C LEU A 60 0.46 -2.15 -4.11
N ARG A 61 0.98 -3.11 -3.35
CA ARG A 61 0.91 -4.54 -3.71
C ARG A 61 -0.51 -5.05 -3.84
N LYS A 62 -1.40 -4.68 -2.92
CA LYS A 62 -2.81 -5.06 -3.03
C LYS A 62 -3.57 -4.18 -4.05
N LEU A 63 -3.20 -2.90 -4.15
CA LEU A 63 -3.88 -1.97 -5.06
C LEU A 63 -3.69 -2.37 -6.53
N GLN A 64 -2.60 -3.03 -6.91
CA GLN A 64 -2.43 -3.58 -8.26
C GLN A 64 -3.61 -4.46 -8.68
N TYR A 65 -4.09 -5.30 -7.77
CA TYR A 65 -5.19 -6.25 -8.03
C TYR A 65 -6.55 -5.56 -7.93
N HIS A 66 -6.75 -4.73 -6.91
CA HIS A 66 -8.02 -4.01 -6.74
C HIS A 66 -8.30 -3.09 -7.94
N MET A 67 -7.30 -2.31 -8.38
CA MET A 67 -7.48 -1.39 -9.50
C MET A 67 -7.67 -2.10 -10.83
N ALA A 68 -7.06 -3.26 -11.03
CA ALA A 68 -7.34 -4.09 -12.20
C ALA A 68 -8.83 -4.46 -12.28
N GLY A 69 -9.44 -4.83 -11.16
CA GLY A 69 -10.87 -5.13 -11.08
C GLY A 69 -11.75 -3.91 -11.31
N VAL A 70 -11.40 -2.76 -10.72
CA VAL A 70 -12.12 -1.48 -10.90
C VAL A 70 -12.15 -1.07 -12.37
N ILE A 71 -10.97 -1.09 -13.03
CA ILE A 71 -10.84 -0.72 -14.44
C ILE A 71 -11.60 -1.73 -15.34
N ALA A 72 -11.47 -3.03 -15.08
CA ALA A 72 -12.15 -4.05 -15.85
C ALA A 72 -13.69 -3.96 -15.73
N ALA A 73 -14.19 -3.46 -14.60
CA ALA A 73 -15.62 -3.22 -14.37
C ALA A 73 -16.12 -1.89 -14.96
N GLY A 74 -15.23 -1.09 -15.60
CA GLY A 74 -15.57 0.21 -16.19
C GLY A 74 -15.97 1.27 -15.17
N GLN A 75 -15.52 1.14 -13.93
CA GLN A 75 -15.77 2.14 -12.88
C GLN A 75 -14.87 3.37 -13.08
N ASP A 76 -15.40 4.55 -12.83
CA ASP A 76 -14.71 5.84 -12.93
C ASP A 76 -14.29 6.41 -11.56
N THR A 77 -14.88 5.90 -10.49
CA THR A 77 -14.77 6.46 -9.14
C THR A 77 -14.41 5.40 -8.11
N VAL A 78 -13.49 5.73 -7.22
CA VAL A 78 -13.09 4.89 -6.08
C VAL A 78 -13.35 5.64 -4.78
N ILE A 79 -14.07 5.00 -3.87
CA ILE A 79 -14.30 5.53 -2.51
C ILE A 79 -13.51 4.67 -1.54
N THR A 80 -12.73 5.31 -0.67
CA THR A 80 -12.01 4.62 0.40
C THR A 80 -12.03 5.42 1.70
N PHE A 81 -11.77 4.74 2.80
CA PHE A 81 -11.76 5.37 4.12
C PHE A 81 -10.50 4.99 4.91
N GLY A 82 -10.15 5.83 5.86
CA GLY A 82 -9.01 5.61 6.74
C GLY A 82 -8.80 6.74 7.74
N GLY A 83 -7.82 6.58 8.62
CA GLY A 83 -7.39 7.70 9.48
C GLY A 83 -6.69 8.79 8.69
N LEU A 84 -6.53 9.98 9.27
CA LEU A 84 -5.84 11.12 8.64
C LEU A 84 -4.42 10.78 8.15
N GLN A 85 -3.73 9.86 8.82
CA GLN A 85 -2.38 9.41 8.46
C GLN A 85 -2.39 8.05 7.74
N SER A 86 -3.50 7.68 7.10
CA SER A 86 -3.64 6.38 6.46
C SER A 86 -2.76 6.25 5.22
N ASN A 87 -1.77 5.35 5.26
CA ASN A 87 -1.01 4.94 4.08
C ASN A 87 -1.91 4.37 2.98
N HIS A 88 -3.00 3.71 3.36
CA HIS A 88 -3.93 3.16 2.39
C HIS A 88 -4.66 4.27 1.64
N ALA A 89 -5.25 5.25 2.34
CA ALA A 89 -5.96 6.36 1.73
C ALA A 89 -5.02 7.16 0.80
N ARG A 90 -3.83 7.54 1.27
CA ARG A 90 -2.82 8.25 0.50
C ARG A 90 -2.44 7.51 -0.78
N LEU A 91 -2.15 6.21 -0.68
CA LEU A 91 -1.73 5.42 -1.85
C LEU A 91 -2.89 5.09 -2.78
N THR A 92 -4.13 4.99 -2.28
CA THR A 92 -5.31 4.85 -3.15
C THR A 92 -5.50 6.10 -3.98
N ALA A 93 -5.44 7.30 -3.38
CA ALA A 93 -5.52 8.55 -4.12
C ALA A 93 -4.41 8.68 -5.19
N ALA A 94 -3.16 8.36 -4.83
CA ALA A 94 -2.04 8.42 -5.76
C ALA A 94 -2.19 7.43 -6.94
N VAL A 95 -2.77 6.26 -6.71
CA VAL A 95 -3.03 5.28 -7.77
C VAL A 95 -4.19 5.74 -8.64
N CYS A 96 -5.29 6.23 -8.07
CA CYS A 96 -6.41 6.77 -8.83
C CYS A 96 -5.96 7.90 -9.75
N ALA A 97 -5.16 8.85 -9.24
CA ALA A 97 -4.55 9.91 -10.05
C ALA A 97 -3.71 9.35 -11.22
N LYS A 98 -2.90 8.32 -10.94
CA LYS A 98 -2.07 7.67 -11.97
C LYS A 98 -2.87 7.01 -13.09
N VAL A 99 -4.03 6.42 -12.75
CA VAL A 99 -4.84 5.66 -13.72
C VAL A 99 -6.06 6.44 -14.23
N GLY A 100 -6.21 7.72 -13.86
CA GLY A 100 -7.29 8.60 -14.34
C GLY A 100 -8.66 8.33 -13.74
N LEU A 101 -8.71 7.84 -12.48
CA LEU A 101 -9.95 7.60 -11.75
C LEU A 101 -10.20 8.71 -10.72
N GLU A 102 -11.46 9.06 -10.51
CA GLU A 102 -11.87 9.91 -9.40
C GLU A 102 -11.67 9.19 -8.06
N CYS A 103 -11.26 9.91 -7.01
CA CYS A 103 -11.03 9.32 -5.71
C CYS A 103 -11.67 10.15 -4.59
N HIS A 104 -12.56 9.53 -3.82
CA HIS A 104 -13.15 10.11 -2.63
C HIS A 104 -12.55 9.47 -1.38
N LEU A 105 -11.95 10.31 -0.52
CA LEU A 105 -11.38 9.88 0.74
C LEU A 105 -12.29 10.27 1.90
N ILE A 106 -12.75 9.30 2.67
CA ILE A 106 -13.45 9.52 3.93
C ILE A 106 -12.42 9.36 5.04
N LEU A 107 -11.96 10.48 5.61
CA LEU A 107 -10.92 10.48 6.61
C LEU A 107 -11.51 10.69 8.01
N THR A 108 -11.09 9.83 8.94
CA THR A 108 -11.51 9.90 10.35
C THR A 108 -10.33 10.27 11.23
N GLN A 109 -10.55 11.20 12.13
CA GLN A 109 -9.60 11.47 13.21
C GLN A 109 -9.99 10.67 14.44
N ARG A 110 -9.06 9.95 15.02
CA ARG A 110 -9.26 9.31 16.30
C ARG A 110 -9.17 10.37 17.39
N SER A 111 -10.30 10.82 17.88
CA SER A 111 -10.38 11.74 19.02
C SER A 111 -11.01 11.03 20.21
N THR A 112 -10.58 11.41 21.40
CA THR A 112 -11.24 11.05 22.66
C THR A 112 -12.53 11.85 22.87
N SER A 113 -12.83 12.81 22.00
CA SER A 113 -14.08 13.59 21.96
C SER A 113 -14.71 13.43 20.58
N THR A 114 -16.05 13.41 20.55
CA THR A 114 -16.87 13.27 19.35
C THR A 114 -16.53 14.37 18.32
N LEU A 115 -15.79 14.05 17.27
CA LEU A 115 -15.48 14.98 16.20
C LEU A 115 -16.16 14.56 14.89
N PRO A 116 -16.53 15.53 14.03
CA PRO A 116 -17.21 15.25 12.78
C PRO A 116 -16.29 14.51 11.80
N ILE A 117 -16.90 13.67 10.99
CA ILE A 117 -16.25 13.03 9.84
C ILE A 117 -15.97 14.13 8.82
N THR A 118 -14.71 14.36 8.48
CA THR A 118 -14.34 15.26 7.40
C THR A 118 -14.17 14.46 6.12
N THR A 119 -14.98 14.75 5.12
CA THR A 119 -14.84 14.20 3.77
C THR A 119 -13.97 15.13 2.96
N THR A 120 -12.83 14.66 2.49
CA THR A 120 -11.98 15.40 1.55
C THR A 120 -12.05 14.70 0.20
N THR A 121 -12.56 15.41 -0.80
CA THR A 121 -12.54 14.96 -2.20
C THR A 121 -11.25 15.45 -2.84
N ALA A 122 -10.42 14.56 -3.32
CA ALA A 122 -9.26 14.90 -4.13
C ALA A 122 -9.60 14.55 -5.60
N THR A 123 -9.89 15.56 -6.38
CA THR A 123 -9.97 15.44 -7.85
C THR A 123 -8.59 15.72 -8.42
N CYS A 124 -8.01 14.77 -9.14
CA CYS A 124 -6.87 15.03 -10.02
C CYS A 124 -7.42 15.27 -11.42
N SER A 125 -7.34 16.52 -11.87
CA SER A 125 -7.47 16.92 -13.28
C SER A 125 -6.10 16.90 -13.95
#